data_a0a51d44da9e45fe6974511ebd0ba657
#
_entry.id   a0a51d44da9e45fe6974511ebd0ba657
#
_cell.length_a   1.000
_cell.length_b   1.000
_cell.length_c   1.000
_cell.angle_alpha   90.00
_cell.angle_beta   90.00
_cell.angle_gamma   90.00
#
_symmetry.space_group_name_H-M   'P 1'
#
loop_
_entity.id
_entity.type
_entity.pdbx_description
1 polymer ?
#
loop_
_entity_poly.entity_id
_entity_poly.type
_entity_poly.pdbx_seq_one_letter_code
_entity_poly.pdbx_strand_id
1 'polypeptide(L)'
;IKPFIQEIELIKSEEEIHFNELEVQIDAQYLSALTEKDICQLTISVKQADETLVSDTMKLTALAFDQWPGVLVNPELLASFVMPNHPVVNSMIQLASQYLDKWTKDPSLAGYQYGDPNRVKNMAAAAYAAIQQKNITYAEPPSSFESSGQRIRLADAVLDQNLGTCMDMTLLYVACLEQMGLNPVMILMNGHIFAGVWLVDESFSDIITPDPSQIEKRMSKGIHEMTVVECTAMCAGNHSSFDEAVAKAENNVANYGNFAFAIDVKRARSMGIHPLPIRVKTAEGFKVEHEDRKKKDITGQSKKEVEIFDLPDSFTKDHLTKRSNWERKLLDLSLRNMLINMRMTKSVVPLLASDVSILEDALSDGEEFQVMPRPAEMGLPKDGVYIEMLSNLGTFEDYINLESKHHRLHSLYNEKELNSSLTKIYRSAKISMEENGASTLY
;
A
#
# COMPACT_ATOMS: atom_id res chain seq x y z
N ILE A 1 -9.68 -20.01 -19.89
CA ILE A 1 -10.29 -20.51 -18.65
C ILE A 1 -10.71 -21.93 -18.91
N LYS A 2 -10.31 -22.87 -18.06
CA LYS A 2 -10.86 -24.21 -18.09
C LYS A 2 -12.27 -24.20 -17.53
N PRO A 3 -13.22 -24.99 -18.07
CA PRO A 3 -14.54 -25.09 -17.47
C PRO A 3 -14.43 -25.49 -16.00
N PHE A 4 -15.09 -24.75 -15.14
CA PHE A 4 -15.24 -25.06 -13.73
C PHE A 4 -16.68 -25.50 -13.50
N ILE A 5 -16.87 -26.62 -12.79
CA ILE A 5 -18.17 -27.20 -12.51
C ILE A 5 -18.27 -27.37 -10.99
N GLN A 6 -19.30 -26.76 -10.40
CA GLN A 6 -19.67 -26.96 -9.01
C GLN A 6 -21.01 -27.71 -8.98
N GLU A 7 -21.02 -28.89 -8.42
CA GLU A 7 -22.25 -29.67 -8.26
C GLU A 7 -22.99 -29.26 -6.99
N ILE A 8 -24.30 -29.13 -7.10
CA ILE A 8 -25.20 -28.81 -6.01
C ILE A 8 -26.24 -29.94 -5.93
N GLU A 9 -26.31 -30.65 -4.85
CA GLU A 9 -27.22 -31.81 -4.71
C GLU A 9 -28.68 -31.40 -4.70
N LEU A 10 -29.04 -30.31 -4.00
CA LEU A 10 -30.41 -29.84 -3.89
C LEU A 10 -30.43 -28.34 -3.49
N ILE A 11 -31.27 -27.57 -4.14
CA ILE A 11 -31.67 -26.23 -3.72
C ILE A 11 -33.17 -26.29 -3.40
N LYS A 12 -33.54 -25.93 -2.18
CA LYS A 12 -34.94 -25.86 -1.80
C LYS A 12 -35.59 -24.59 -2.36
N SER A 13 -36.94 -24.60 -2.44
CA SER A 13 -37.68 -23.40 -2.80
C SER A 13 -37.34 -22.25 -1.86
N GLU A 14 -37.03 -21.07 -2.40
CA GLU A 14 -36.65 -19.84 -1.68
C GLU A 14 -35.26 -19.93 -0.96
N GLU A 15 -34.47 -20.95 -1.22
CA GLU A 15 -33.10 -21.05 -0.72
C GLU A 15 -32.13 -20.34 -1.65
N GLU A 16 -31.22 -19.53 -1.09
CA GLU A 16 -30.13 -18.89 -1.82
C GLU A 16 -28.80 -19.55 -1.43
N ILE A 17 -28.01 -19.91 -2.44
CA ILE A 17 -26.66 -20.43 -2.24
C ILE A 17 -25.67 -19.40 -2.73
N HIS A 18 -24.80 -18.95 -1.82
CA HIS A 18 -23.74 -18.00 -2.11
C HIS A 18 -22.39 -18.74 -2.24
N PHE A 19 -21.70 -18.56 -3.35
CA PHE A 19 -20.34 -19.02 -3.54
C PHE A 19 -19.41 -17.82 -3.32
N ASN A 20 -18.76 -17.78 -2.18
CA ASN A 20 -17.83 -16.69 -1.83
C ASN A 20 -16.49 -16.83 -2.57
N GLU A 21 -16.10 -18.06 -2.88
CA GLU A 21 -14.85 -18.36 -3.58
C GLU A 21 -15.10 -19.43 -4.64
N LEU A 22 -14.79 -19.12 -5.89
CA LEU A 22 -14.81 -20.07 -6.99
C LEU A 22 -13.37 -20.25 -7.50
N GLU A 23 -12.82 -21.44 -7.38
CA GLU A 23 -11.50 -21.79 -7.90
C GLU A 23 -11.48 -21.93 -9.42
N VAL A 24 -11.67 -20.81 -10.11
CA VAL A 24 -11.63 -20.78 -11.57
C VAL A 24 -10.19 -20.82 -12.07
N GLN A 25 -9.81 -21.90 -12.75
CA GLN A 25 -8.47 -22.03 -13.32
C GLN A 25 -8.31 -21.16 -14.56
N ILE A 26 -7.48 -20.12 -14.44
CA ILE A 26 -7.08 -19.28 -15.56
C ILE A 26 -5.82 -19.88 -16.21
N ASP A 27 -5.75 -19.84 -17.55
CA ASP A 27 -4.56 -20.31 -18.27
C ASP A 27 -3.41 -19.30 -18.10
N ALA A 28 -2.45 -19.65 -17.25
CA ALA A 28 -1.29 -18.82 -16.97
C ALA A 28 -0.40 -18.60 -18.21
N GLN A 29 -0.34 -19.56 -19.13
CA GLN A 29 0.41 -19.40 -20.39
C GLN A 29 -0.25 -18.37 -21.29
N TYR A 30 -1.57 -18.42 -21.42
CA TYR A 30 -2.33 -17.41 -22.17
C TYR A 30 -2.09 -16.01 -21.62
N LEU A 31 -2.27 -15.81 -20.32
CA LEU A 31 -2.07 -14.50 -19.68
C LEU A 31 -0.63 -13.99 -19.83
N SER A 32 0.35 -14.89 -19.63
CA SER A 32 1.77 -14.52 -19.74
C SER A 32 2.19 -14.19 -21.18
N ALA A 33 1.52 -14.72 -22.18
CA ALA A 33 1.79 -14.44 -23.60
C ALA A 33 1.09 -13.17 -24.12
N LEU A 34 0.13 -12.63 -23.36
CA LEU A 34 -0.70 -11.52 -23.80
C LEU A 34 0.10 -10.21 -23.82
N THR A 35 0.35 -9.67 -25.01
CA THR A 35 1.11 -8.42 -25.21
C THR A 35 0.20 -7.20 -25.39
N GLU A 36 -1.07 -7.41 -25.67
CA GLU A 36 -2.12 -6.38 -25.77
C GLU A 36 -3.35 -6.84 -24.99
N LYS A 37 -4.18 -5.90 -24.55
CA LYS A 37 -5.45 -6.23 -23.88
C LYS A 37 -6.37 -7.00 -24.83
N ASP A 38 -7.04 -8.02 -24.32
CA ASP A 38 -7.99 -8.82 -25.07
C ASP A 38 -9.37 -8.82 -24.37
N ILE A 39 -10.43 -8.96 -25.19
CA ILE A 39 -11.80 -9.02 -24.68
C ILE A 39 -12.23 -10.48 -24.65
N CYS A 40 -12.34 -11.02 -23.46
CA CYS A 40 -12.79 -12.37 -23.20
C CYS A 40 -14.27 -12.40 -22.83
N GLN A 41 -14.87 -13.57 -22.89
CA GLN A 41 -16.23 -13.82 -22.43
C GLN A 41 -16.22 -14.87 -21.31
N LEU A 42 -16.89 -14.56 -20.21
CA LEU A 42 -17.19 -15.51 -19.15
C LEU A 42 -18.66 -15.87 -19.21
N THR A 43 -18.95 -17.15 -19.48
CA THR A 43 -20.31 -17.67 -19.47
C THR A 43 -20.52 -18.48 -18.19
N ILE A 44 -21.54 -18.13 -17.43
CA ILE A 44 -22.00 -18.86 -16.25
C ILE A 44 -23.34 -19.49 -16.60
N SER A 45 -23.46 -20.79 -16.39
CA SER A 45 -24.70 -21.51 -16.66
C SER A 45 -25.08 -22.44 -15.52
N VAL A 46 -26.35 -22.47 -15.19
CA VAL A 46 -26.95 -23.43 -14.28
C VAL A 46 -27.64 -24.51 -15.09
N LYS A 47 -27.33 -25.76 -14.78
CA LYS A 47 -27.89 -26.92 -15.51
C LYS A 47 -28.53 -27.88 -14.53
N GLN A 48 -29.61 -28.52 -14.98
CA GLN A 48 -30.22 -29.67 -14.33
C GLN A 48 -30.09 -30.86 -15.28
N ALA A 49 -29.29 -31.83 -14.91
CA ALA A 49 -28.82 -32.88 -15.82
C ALA A 49 -28.27 -32.27 -17.14
N ASP A 50 -28.84 -32.55 -18.30
CA ASP A 50 -28.39 -32.03 -19.61
C ASP A 50 -29.10 -30.73 -20.02
N GLU A 51 -30.09 -30.27 -19.24
CA GLU A 51 -30.87 -29.06 -19.55
C GLU A 51 -30.23 -27.81 -18.94
N THR A 52 -30.04 -26.76 -19.75
CA THR A 52 -29.58 -25.47 -19.25
C THR A 52 -30.79 -24.66 -18.80
N LEU A 53 -30.87 -24.43 -17.49
CA LEU A 53 -31.94 -23.64 -16.86
C LEU A 53 -31.74 -22.16 -17.04
N VAL A 54 -30.49 -21.71 -16.80
CA VAL A 54 -30.10 -20.30 -16.90
C VAL A 54 -28.68 -20.24 -17.48
N SER A 55 -28.44 -19.27 -18.34
CA SER A 55 -27.10 -18.95 -18.84
C SER A 55 -26.95 -17.44 -18.96
N ASP A 56 -25.88 -16.91 -18.39
CA ASP A 56 -25.50 -15.51 -18.52
C ASP A 56 -24.07 -15.39 -19.02
N THR A 57 -23.79 -14.35 -19.80
CA THR A 57 -22.48 -14.12 -20.39
C THR A 57 -22.05 -12.68 -20.17
N MET A 58 -20.92 -12.50 -19.48
CA MET A 58 -20.31 -11.20 -19.24
C MET A 58 -19.01 -11.04 -20.01
N LYS A 59 -18.71 -9.81 -20.40
CA LYS A 59 -17.42 -9.46 -21.01
C LYS A 59 -16.39 -9.20 -19.92
N LEU A 60 -15.22 -9.79 -20.08
CA LEU A 60 -14.04 -9.56 -19.25
C LEU A 60 -12.94 -8.98 -20.11
N THR A 61 -12.17 -8.04 -19.56
CA THR A 61 -10.97 -7.55 -20.21
C THR A 61 -9.76 -8.21 -19.58
N ALA A 62 -9.04 -9.02 -20.36
CA ALA A 62 -7.73 -9.52 -19.98
C ALA A 62 -6.69 -8.45 -20.32
N LEU A 63 -5.94 -7.99 -19.32
CA LEU A 63 -4.86 -7.02 -19.49
C LEU A 63 -3.60 -7.73 -19.99
N ALA A 64 -2.77 -7.02 -20.76
CA ALA A 64 -1.43 -7.50 -21.11
C ALA A 64 -0.59 -7.69 -19.85
N PHE A 65 0.45 -8.53 -19.95
CA PHE A 65 1.32 -8.87 -18.82
C PHE A 65 2.04 -7.66 -18.19
N ASP A 66 2.21 -6.59 -18.95
CA ASP A 66 2.86 -5.34 -18.58
C ASP A 66 1.86 -4.19 -18.33
N GLN A 67 0.58 -4.50 -18.18
CA GLN A 67 -0.46 -3.53 -17.92
C GLN A 67 -0.96 -3.63 -16.47
N TRP A 68 -0.83 -2.54 -15.73
CA TRP A 68 -1.42 -2.38 -14.41
C TRP A 68 -2.88 -1.92 -14.52
N PRO A 69 -3.82 -2.48 -13.72
CA PRO A 69 -5.23 -2.10 -13.78
C PRO A 69 -5.51 -0.62 -13.58
N GLY A 70 -4.64 0.08 -12.83
CA GLY A 70 -4.75 1.51 -12.58
C GLY A 70 -5.22 1.84 -11.15
N VAL A 71 -5.27 3.13 -10.87
CA VAL A 71 -5.58 3.66 -9.51
C VAL A 71 -7.02 3.40 -9.05
N LEU A 72 -7.94 3.11 -9.97
CA LEU A 72 -9.36 2.92 -9.65
C LEU A 72 -9.74 1.45 -9.40
N VAL A 73 -8.89 0.53 -9.85
CA VAL A 73 -9.17 -0.92 -9.78
C VAL A 73 -7.95 -1.63 -9.21
N ASN A 74 -8.03 -2.06 -7.97
CA ASN A 74 -6.99 -2.78 -7.24
C ASN A 74 -5.60 -2.10 -7.37
N PRO A 75 -5.45 -0.84 -6.91
CA PRO A 75 -4.19 -0.10 -7.04
C PRO A 75 -3.00 -0.80 -6.40
N GLU A 76 -3.22 -1.63 -5.38
CA GLU A 76 -2.22 -2.44 -4.68
C GLU A 76 -1.52 -3.46 -5.60
N LEU A 77 -2.15 -3.86 -6.72
CA LEU A 77 -1.53 -4.73 -7.70
C LEU A 77 -0.31 -4.12 -8.38
N LEU A 78 -0.07 -2.79 -8.23
CA LEU A 78 1.19 -2.18 -8.64
C LEU A 78 2.39 -2.84 -7.96
N ALA A 79 2.24 -3.36 -6.75
CA ALA A 79 3.28 -4.08 -6.05
C ALA A 79 3.73 -5.37 -6.77
N SER A 80 2.90 -5.97 -7.64
CA SER A 80 3.30 -7.12 -8.45
C SER A 80 4.36 -6.78 -9.49
N PHE A 81 4.43 -5.54 -9.93
CA PHE A 81 5.44 -5.05 -10.87
C PHE A 81 6.80 -4.76 -10.22
N VAL A 82 6.88 -4.78 -8.91
CA VAL A 82 8.13 -4.76 -8.17
C VAL A 82 8.71 -6.17 -8.21
N MET A 83 9.78 -6.37 -9.00
CA MET A 83 10.36 -7.69 -9.31
C MET A 83 11.79 -7.82 -8.73
N PRO A 84 11.96 -8.05 -7.42
CA PRO A 84 13.27 -8.01 -6.77
C PRO A 84 14.23 -9.09 -7.31
N ASN A 85 13.72 -10.24 -7.70
CA ASN A 85 14.54 -11.36 -8.19
C ASN A 85 14.87 -11.28 -9.70
N HIS A 86 14.49 -10.19 -10.38
CA HIS A 86 14.81 -10.04 -11.81
C HIS A 86 16.32 -9.96 -12.02
N PRO A 87 16.91 -10.67 -13.02
CA PRO A 87 18.36 -10.71 -13.26
C PRO A 87 19.01 -9.34 -13.39
N VAL A 88 18.32 -8.39 -13.99
CA VAL A 88 18.74 -7.00 -14.12
C VAL A 88 18.91 -6.32 -12.75
N VAL A 89 18.00 -6.58 -11.80
CA VAL A 89 18.08 -6.04 -10.45
C VAL A 89 19.35 -6.54 -9.74
N ASN A 90 19.73 -7.81 -9.92
CA ASN A 90 20.96 -8.35 -9.36
C ASN A 90 22.20 -7.56 -9.84
N SER A 91 22.24 -7.12 -11.10
CA SER A 91 23.34 -6.30 -11.60
C SER A 91 23.39 -4.91 -10.95
N MET A 92 22.23 -4.34 -10.62
CA MET A 92 22.16 -3.07 -9.88
C MET A 92 22.61 -3.23 -8.43
N ILE A 93 22.22 -4.34 -7.79
CA ILE A 93 22.65 -4.67 -6.44
C ILE A 93 24.17 -4.85 -6.33
N GLN A 94 24.77 -5.54 -7.29
CA GLN A 94 26.22 -5.67 -7.36
C GLN A 94 26.90 -4.30 -7.45
N LEU A 95 26.37 -3.40 -8.26
CA LEU A 95 26.90 -2.05 -8.41
C LEU A 95 26.69 -1.21 -7.13
N ALA A 96 25.51 -1.33 -6.50
CA ALA A 96 25.22 -0.68 -5.22
C ALA A 96 26.19 -1.14 -4.11
N SER A 97 26.49 -2.44 -4.05
CA SER A 97 27.48 -2.98 -3.11
C SER A 97 28.88 -2.36 -3.32
N GLN A 98 29.30 -2.10 -4.57
CA GLN A 98 30.57 -1.42 -4.86
C GLN A 98 30.57 0.05 -4.38
N TYR A 99 29.44 0.75 -4.51
CA TYR A 99 29.30 2.10 -3.96
C TYR A 99 29.37 2.10 -2.43
N LEU A 100 28.69 1.14 -1.77
CA LEU A 100 28.79 1.00 -0.32
C LEU A 100 30.23 0.74 0.15
N ASP A 101 30.94 -0.17 -0.50
CA ASP A 101 32.34 -0.43 -0.18
C ASP A 101 33.21 0.82 -0.32
N LYS A 102 33.01 1.57 -1.40
CA LYS A 102 33.73 2.82 -1.64
C LYS A 102 33.47 3.86 -0.53
N TRP A 103 32.22 3.98 -0.08
CA TRP A 103 31.81 5.03 0.88
C TRP A 103 32.03 4.64 2.32
N THR A 104 31.77 3.38 2.67
CA THR A 104 31.72 2.93 4.07
C THR A 104 32.76 1.87 4.42
N LYS A 105 33.52 1.36 3.42
CA LYS A 105 34.44 0.23 3.55
C LYS A 105 33.76 -1.07 3.97
N ASP A 106 32.46 -1.16 3.74
CA ASP A 106 31.65 -2.33 4.02
C ASP A 106 30.65 -2.54 2.87
N PRO A 107 30.86 -3.52 1.98
CA PRO A 107 29.97 -3.81 0.85
C PRO A 107 28.69 -4.53 1.25
N SER A 108 28.50 -4.87 2.51
CA SER A 108 27.39 -5.71 2.98
C SER A 108 26.02 -5.09 2.75
N LEU A 109 25.10 -5.88 2.24
CA LEU A 109 23.70 -5.54 2.03
C LEU A 109 22.83 -6.21 3.12
N ALA A 110 23.16 -5.95 4.36
CA ALA A 110 22.60 -6.65 5.52
C ALA A 110 21.17 -6.21 5.91
N GLY A 111 20.51 -5.36 5.12
CA GLY A 111 19.18 -4.86 5.47
C GLY A 111 19.18 -4.17 6.84
N TYR A 112 18.26 -4.59 7.69
CA TYR A 112 18.09 -4.03 9.06
C TYR A 112 18.93 -4.72 10.14
N GLN A 113 19.79 -5.67 9.79
CA GLN A 113 20.53 -6.48 10.78
C GLN A 113 21.46 -5.66 11.68
N TYR A 114 21.95 -4.52 11.20
CA TYR A 114 22.81 -3.62 12.00
C TYR A 114 22.03 -2.74 13.00
N GLY A 115 20.71 -2.64 12.87
CA GLY A 115 19.89 -1.74 13.70
C GLY A 115 20.22 -0.25 13.54
N ASP A 116 20.96 0.12 12.48
CA ASP A 116 21.40 1.50 12.22
C ASP A 116 20.62 2.10 11.04
N PRO A 117 19.72 3.08 11.26
CA PRO A 117 19.01 3.77 10.20
C PRO A 117 19.91 4.46 9.16
N ASN A 118 21.11 4.94 9.57
CA ASN A 118 22.06 5.56 8.65
C ASN A 118 22.64 4.53 7.67
N ARG A 119 22.85 3.30 8.15
CA ARG A 119 23.30 2.21 7.28
C ARG A 119 22.23 1.91 6.23
N VAL A 120 20.98 1.84 6.61
CA VAL A 120 19.85 1.64 5.69
C VAL A 120 19.76 2.79 4.68
N LYS A 121 19.88 4.04 5.14
CA LYS A 121 19.91 5.22 4.26
C LYS A 121 21.06 5.14 3.24
N ASN A 122 22.25 4.70 3.67
CA ASN A 122 23.39 4.52 2.79
C ASN A 122 23.17 3.42 1.75
N MET A 123 22.48 2.33 2.11
CA MET A 123 22.08 1.28 1.17
C MET A 123 21.10 1.83 0.13
N ALA A 124 20.11 2.60 0.54
CA ALA A 124 19.18 3.26 -0.37
C ALA A 124 19.90 4.25 -1.32
N ALA A 125 20.85 5.04 -0.79
CA ALA A 125 21.68 5.94 -1.60
C ALA A 125 22.56 5.17 -2.60
N ALA A 126 23.08 4.01 -2.23
CA ALA A 126 23.89 3.19 -3.11
C ALA A 126 23.08 2.59 -4.28
N ALA A 127 21.83 2.15 -4.03
CA ALA A 127 20.91 1.74 -5.10
C ALA A 127 20.57 2.91 -6.03
N TYR A 128 20.33 4.11 -5.46
CA TYR A 128 20.12 5.33 -6.23
C TYR A 128 21.31 5.62 -7.18
N ALA A 129 22.53 5.60 -6.65
CA ALA A 129 23.75 5.84 -7.45
C ALA A 129 23.97 4.76 -8.52
N ALA A 130 23.65 3.51 -8.23
CA ALA A 130 23.77 2.40 -9.19
C ALA A 130 22.82 2.60 -10.38
N ILE A 131 21.59 3.02 -10.16
CA ILE A 131 20.62 3.30 -11.22
C ILE A 131 21.00 4.58 -11.97
N GLN A 132 21.39 5.64 -11.27
CA GLN A 132 21.82 6.91 -11.87
C GLN A 132 22.98 6.70 -12.84
N GLN A 133 23.92 5.80 -12.51
CA GLN A 133 25.04 5.47 -13.40
C GLN A 133 24.61 4.89 -14.76
N LYS A 134 23.39 4.32 -14.84
CA LYS A 134 22.87 3.77 -16.11
C LYS A 134 22.43 4.86 -17.08
N ASN A 135 22.32 6.10 -16.63
CA ASN A 135 22.05 7.26 -17.47
C ASN A 135 20.75 7.12 -18.29
N ILE A 136 19.69 6.62 -17.64
CA ILE A 136 18.37 6.35 -18.23
C ILE A 136 17.71 7.67 -18.62
N THR A 137 17.22 7.79 -19.84
CA THR A 137 16.49 8.97 -20.32
C THR A 137 15.08 8.99 -19.70
N TYR A 138 14.68 10.13 -19.16
CA TYR A 138 13.32 10.32 -18.70
C TYR A 138 12.34 10.48 -19.86
N ALA A 139 11.34 9.58 -19.92
CA ALA A 139 10.24 9.71 -20.85
C ALA A 139 9.07 10.35 -20.12
N GLU A 140 8.81 11.61 -20.40
CA GLU A 140 7.60 12.28 -19.88
C GLU A 140 6.38 11.60 -20.49
N PRO A 141 5.51 10.94 -19.68
CA PRO A 141 4.31 10.31 -20.23
C PRO A 141 3.33 11.39 -20.68
N PRO A 142 2.46 11.11 -21.67
CA PRO A 142 1.31 11.97 -21.94
C PRO A 142 0.51 12.15 -20.65
N SER A 143 -0.09 13.30 -20.45
CA SER A 143 -0.72 13.76 -19.19
C SER A 143 -1.90 12.91 -18.66
N SER A 144 -2.24 11.81 -19.31
CA SER A 144 -3.25 10.85 -18.86
C SER A 144 -2.59 9.54 -18.44
N PHE A 145 -2.58 9.25 -17.13
CA PHE A 145 -2.60 7.86 -16.72
C PHE A 145 -3.85 7.24 -17.32
N GLU A 146 -3.71 6.14 -18.06
CA GLU A 146 -4.89 5.42 -18.55
C GLU A 146 -5.76 5.06 -17.33
N SER A 147 -7.04 5.35 -17.42
CA SER A 147 -8.00 5.02 -16.36
C SER A 147 -8.08 3.52 -16.08
N SER A 148 -7.58 2.70 -17.01
CA SER A 148 -7.50 1.24 -16.91
C SER A 148 -6.43 0.70 -17.86
N GLY A 149 -5.54 -0.13 -17.34
CA GLY A 149 -4.53 -0.83 -18.15
C GLY A 149 -3.32 0.01 -18.50
N GLN A 150 -2.78 0.77 -17.54
CA GLN A 150 -1.55 1.53 -17.74
C GLN A 150 -0.37 0.60 -18.02
N ARG A 151 0.31 0.83 -19.14
CA ARG A 151 1.50 0.07 -19.53
C ARG A 151 2.72 0.48 -18.70
N ILE A 152 3.46 -0.52 -18.24
CA ILE A 152 4.66 -0.39 -17.42
C ILE A 152 5.84 -1.02 -18.17
N ARG A 153 6.97 -0.32 -18.22
CA ARG A 153 8.21 -0.93 -18.65
C ARG A 153 8.83 -1.69 -17.48
N LEU A 154 9.00 -2.99 -17.65
CA LEU A 154 9.69 -3.81 -16.66
C LEU A 154 11.19 -3.46 -16.62
N ALA A 155 11.87 -3.89 -15.56
CA ALA A 155 13.27 -3.51 -15.28
C ALA A 155 14.25 -3.77 -16.43
N ASP A 156 14.10 -4.87 -17.17
CA ASP A 156 14.89 -5.19 -18.36
C ASP A 156 14.62 -4.20 -19.49
N ALA A 157 13.36 -3.92 -19.79
CA ALA A 157 12.99 -2.97 -20.84
C ALA A 157 13.48 -1.54 -20.54
N VAL A 158 13.46 -1.13 -19.27
CA VAL A 158 13.99 0.18 -18.84
C VAL A 158 15.49 0.28 -19.15
N LEU A 159 16.26 -0.75 -18.80
CA LEU A 159 17.72 -0.73 -19.01
C LEU A 159 18.12 -0.97 -20.46
N ASP A 160 17.44 -1.88 -21.17
CA ASP A 160 17.75 -2.20 -22.57
C ASP A 160 17.41 -1.03 -23.50
N GLN A 161 16.29 -0.33 -23.26
CA GLN A 161 15.87 0.82 -24.06
C GLN A 161 16.48 2.14 -23.56
N ASN A 162 17.09 2.13 -22.38
CA ASN A 162 17.62 3.32 -21.72
C ASN A 162 16.57 4.44 -21.57
N LEU A 163 15.32 4.05 -21.28
CA LEU A 163 14.15 4.92 -21.24
C LEU A 163 13.21 4.50 -20.10
N GLY A 164 12.74 5.46 -19.30
CA GLY A 164 11.79 5.20 -18.23
C GLY A 164 10.94 6.40 -17.86
N THR A 165 9.69 6.15 -17.45
CA THR A 165 8.79 7.12 -16.83
C THR A 165 9.03 7.22 -15.32
N CYS A 166 8.34 8.13 -14.62
CA CYS A 166 8.40 8.18 -13.14
C CYS A 166 8.02 6.82 -12.51
N MET A 167 7.02 6.14 -13.08
CA MET A 167 6.57 4.82 -12.60
C MET A 167 7.62 3.75 -12.82
N ASP A 168 8.16 3.65 -14.03
CA ASP A 168 9.19 2.66 -14.39
C ASP A 168 10.43 2.81 -13.50
N MET A 169 10.88 4.06 -13.28
CA MET A 169 12.05 4.37 -12.43
C MET A 169 11.78 4.04 -10.96
N THR A 170 10.57 4.33 -10.47
CA THR A 170 10.18 4.01 -9.09
C THR A 170 10.14 2.50 -8.87
N LEU A 171 9.53 1.75 -9.79
CA LEU A 171 9.45 0.29 -9.69
C LEU A 171 10.84 -0.36 -9.74
N LEU A 172 11.73 0.10 -10.61
CA LEU A 172 13.11 -0.38 -10.65
C LEU A 172 13.86 -0.11 -9.34
N TYR A 173 13.74 1.10 -8.81
CA TYR A 173 14.39 1.47 -7.55
C TYR A 173 13.83 0.69 -6.36
N VAL A 174 12.52 0.59 -6.26
CA VAL A 174 11.81 -0.18 -5.22
C VAL A 174 12.18 -1.66 -5.28
N ALA A 175 12.32 -2.25 -6.49
CA ALA A 175 12.79 -3.62 -6.65
C ALA A 175 14.23 -3.81 -6.14
N CYS A 176 15.11 -2.84 -6.35
CA CYS A 176 16.45 -2.87 -5.79
C CYS A 176 16.44 -2.79 -4.26
N LEU A 177 15.60 -1.93 -3.68
CA LEU A 177 15.47 -1.82 -2.22
C LEU A 177 14.95 -3.12 -1.60
N GLU A 178 13.90 -3.72 -2.19
CA GLU A 178 13.34 -4.98 -1.71
C GLU A 178 14.36 -6.11 -1.80
N GLN A 179 15.14 -6.19 -2.89
CA GLN A 179 16.18 -7.20 -3.06
C GLN A 179 17.31 -7.06 -2.02
N MET A 180 17.60 -5.85 -1.54
CA MET A 180 18.55 -5.61 -0.44
C MET A 180 17.97 -5.91 0.95
N GLY A 181 16.74 -6.44 1.03
CA GLY A 181 16.06 -6.73 2.30
C GLY A 181 15.51 -5.50 3.01
N LEU A 182 15.31 -4.40 2.27
CA LEU A 182 14.67 -3.20 2.80
C LEU A 182 13.16 -3.22 2.55
N ASN A 183 12.42 -2.43 3.30
CA ASN A 183 10.97 -2.31 3.21
C ASN A 183 10.60 -1.02 2.43
N PRO A 184 10.45 -1.09 1.10
CA PRO A 184 10.10 0.07 0.32
C PRO A 184 8.60 0.35 0.32
N VAL A 185 8.28 1.61 0.01
CA VAL A 185 6.93 2.13 -0.15
C VAL A 185 6.86 2.87 -1.49
N MET A 186 5.79 2.71 -2.23
CA MET A 186 5.51 3.50 -3.42
C MET A 186 4.52 4.61 -3.06
N ILE A 187 4.86 5.86 -3.36
CA ILE A 187 4.07 7.03 -2.99
C ILE A 187 3.49 7.65 -4.26
N LEU A 188 2.16 7.57 -4.38
CA LEU A 188 1.44 8.08 -5.54
C LEU A 188 0.86 9.46 -5.24
N MET A 189 1.12 10.37 -6.16
CA MET A 189 0.54 11.69 -6.24
C MET A 189 -0.40 11.76 -7.44
N ASN A 190 -1.17 12.85 -7.59
CA ASN A 190 -1.91 13.10 -8.81
C ASN A 190 -0.93 13.31 -9.98
N GLY A 191 -0.82 12.30 -10.87
CA GLY A 191 0.04 12.34 -12.04
C GLY A 191 1.52 12.06 -11.81
N HIS A 192 1.93 11.64 -10.61
CA HIS A 192 3.33 11.35 -10.29
C HIS A 192 3.47 10.21 -9.28
N ILE A 193 4.64 9.56 -9.27
CA ILE A 193 4.98 8.50 -8.31
C ILE A 193 6.47 8.57 -7.98
N PHE A 194 6.80 8.31 -6.72
CA PHE A 194 8.18 8.21 -6.23
C PHE A 194 8.26 7.20 -5.07
N ALA A 195 9.47 6.92 -4.59
CA ALA A 195 9.68 5.90 -3.58
C ALA A 195 9.81 6.48 -2.16
N GLY A 196 9.43 5.66 -1.19
CA GLY A 196 9.83 5.77 0.20
C GLY A 196 10.53 4.48 0.64
N VAL A 197 11.29 4.53 1.71
CA VAL A 197 11.90 3.35 2.33
C VAL A 197 11.92 3.52 3.85
N TRP A 198 11.52 2.47 4.55
CA TRP A 198 11.67 2.40 5.99
C TRP A 198 13.16 2.30 6.34
N LEU A 199 13.60 3.10 7.29
CA LEU A 199 14.96 3.07 7.82
C LEU A 199 15.10 2.11 9.02
N VAL A 200 13.97 1.59 9.48
CA VAL A 200 13.82 0.57 10.53
C VAL A 200 12.97 -0.57 10.00
N ASP A 201 13.06 -1.77 10.60
CA ASP A 201 12.31 -2.94 10.10
C ASP A 201 10.82 -2.88 10.47
N GLU A 202 10.13 -1.93 9.85
CA GLU A 202 8.70 -1.67 10.05
C GLU A 202 7.92 -1.75 8.71
N SER A 203 6.60 -1.64 8.78
CA SER A 203 5.69 -1.51 7.64
C SER A 203 4.43 -0.77 8.09
N PHE A 204 3.62 -0.27 7.15
CA PHE A 204 2.30 0.22 7.48
C PHE A 204 1.37 -0.94 7.90
N SER A 205 0.28 -0.60 8.62
CA SER A 205 -0.75 -1.58 9.00
C SER A 205 -1.48 -2.14 7.80
N ASP A 206 -1.65 -1.31 6.77
CA ASP A 206 -2.42 -1.61 5.56
C ASP A 206 -1.53 -1.52 4.32
N ILE A 207 -1.92 -2.22 3.25
CA ILE A 207 -1.21 -2.14 1.96
C ILE A 207 -1.26 -0.72 1.43
N ILE A 208 -2.43 -0.08 1.54
CA ILE A 208 -2.68 1.27 1.03
C ILE A 208 -2.86 2.23 2.19
N THR A 209 -2.03 3.26 2.22
CA THR A 209 -2.11 4.35 3.20
C THR A 209 -2.58 5.63 2.50
N PRO A 210 -3.83 6.08 2.70
CA PRO A 210 -4.37 7.27 2.05
C PRO A 210 -4.00 8.58 2.76
N ASP A 211 -3.32 8.52 3.88
CA ASP A 211 -2.99 9.66 4.74
C ASP A 211 -1.51 10.04 4.66
N PRO A 212 -1.16 11.18 4.03
CA PRO A 212 0.24 11.62 3.89
C PRO A 212 0.89 11.94 5.24
N SER A 213 0.10 12.28 6.27
CA SER A 213 0.64 12.60 7.58
C SER A 213 1.36 11.41 8.23
N GLN A 214 0.98 10.19 7.87
CA GLN A 214 1.65 8.99 8.35
C GLN A 214 3.09 8.87 7.83
N ILE A 215 3.35 9.34 6.60
CA ILE A 215 4.69 9.39 6.00
C ILE A 215 5.47 10.54 6.62
N GLU A 216 4.90 11.76 6.62
CA GLU A 216 5.54 12.95 7.14
C GLU A 216 5.98 12.79 8.60
N LYS A 217 5.13 12.19 9.44
CA LYS A 217 5.45 11.91 10.85
C LYS A 217 6.70 11.04 10.98
N ARG A 218 6.86 10.02 10.12
CA ARG A 218 8.00 9.10 10.17
C ARG A 218 9.29 9.70 9.63
N MET A 219 9.18 10.72 8.77
CA MET A 219 10.31 11.51 8.26
C MET A 219 10.75 12.62 9.23
N SER A 220 9.89 13.01 10.18
CA SER A 220 10.10 14.17 11.03
C SER A 220 11.36 14.06 11.89
N LYS A 221 11.94 15.23 12.21
CA LYS A 221 13.15 15.31 13.05
C LYS A 221 12.91 14.64 14.41
N GLY A 222 13.81 13.74 14.78
CA GLY A 222 13.76 12.97 16.03
C GLY A 222 13.04 11.62 15.92
N ILE A 223 12.31 11.35 14.83
CA ILE A 223 11.73 10.04 14.53
C ILE A 223 12.59 9.31 13.51
N HIS A 224 12.80 9.88 12.32
CA HIS A 224 13.68 9.35 11.25
C HIS A 224 13.49 7.84 10.96
N GLU A 225 12.25 7.38 10.94
CA GLU A 225 11.92 5.98 10.66
C GLU A 225 11.78 5.71 9.16
N MET A 226 11.64 6.76 8.33
CA MET A 226 11.46 6.67 6.89
C MET A 226 12.20 7.80 6.17
N THR A 227 12.61 7.52 4.95
CA THR A 227 13.05 8.54 3.98
C THR A 227 12.29 8.35 2.67
N VAL A 228 12.15 9.43 1.89
CA VAL A 228 11.50 9.42 0.57
C VAL A 228 12.47 9.87 -0.49
N VAL A 229 12.32 9.41 -1.73
CA VAL A 229 13.30 9.61 -2.80
C VAL A 229 12.59 9.87 -4.11
N GLU A 230 12.88 11.00 -4.74
CA GLU A 230 12.40 11.34 -6.08
C GLU A 230 13.15 10.52 -7.13
N CYS A 231 12.47 9.54 -7.73
CA CYS A 231 13.13 8.57 -8.61
C CYS A 231 13.49 9.14 -9.98
N THR A 232 12.77 10.16 -10.46
CA THR A 232 13.13 10.83 -11.74
C THR A 232 14.43 11.62 -11.65
N ALA A 233 14.88 11.94 -10.44
CA ALA A 233 16.16 12.58 -10.20
C ALA A 233 17.38 11.71 -10.55
N MET A 234 17.19 10.37 -10.72
CA MET A 234 18.21 9.45 -11.21
C MET A 234 18.40 9.50 -12.72
N CYS A 235 17.48 10.13 -13.46
CA CYS A 235 17.50 10.12 -14.92
C CYS A 235 18.61 10.99 -15.52
N ALA A 236 18.96 10.68 -16.77
CA ALA A 236 19.96 11.40 -17.55
C ALA A 236 19.70 12.91 -17.59
N GLY A 237 20.77 13.70 -17.48
CA GLY A 237 20.66 15.17 -17.46
C GLY A 237 20.27 15.76 -16.11
N ASN A 238 19.83 14.93 -15.16
CA ASN A 238 19.47 15.33 -13.81
C ASN A 238 20.63 14.92 -12.87
N HIS A 239 21.60 15.76 -12.67
CA HIS A 239 22.78 15.46 -11.83
C HIS A 239 22.49 15.63 -10.32
N SER A 240 21.27 15.31 -9.89
CA SER A 240 20.87 15.43 -8.49
C SER A 240 21.55 14.38 -7.62
N SER A 241 22.09 14.81 -6.50
CA SER A 241 22.55 13.91 -5.43
C SER A 241 21.37 13.20 -4.78
N PHE A 242 21.66 12.16 -4.01
CA PHE A 242 20.62 11.46 -3.25
C PHE A 242 19.88 12.40 -2.27
N ASP A 243 20.60 13.26 -1.55
CA ASP A 243 19.97 14.19 -0.59
C ASP A 243 19.12 15.26 -1.29
N GLU A 244 19.48 15.70 -2.50
CA GLU A 244 18.63 16.58 -3.31
C GLU A 244 17.37 15.85 -3.80
N ALA A 245 17.46 14.58 -4.15
CA ALA A 245 16.31 13.75 -4.51
C ALA A 245 15.39 13.52 -3.31
N VAL A 246 15.95 13.36 -2.12
CA VAL A 246 15.19 13.28 -0.86
C VAL A 246 14.44 14.59 -0.62
N ALA A 247 15.13 15.74 -0.67
CA ALA A 247 14.51 17.04 -0.45
C ALA A 247 13.36 17.34 -1.44
N LYS A 248 13.51 16.94 -2.72
CA LYS A 248 12.43 17.05 -3.72
C LYS A 248 11.22 16.19 -3.33
N ALA A 249 11.44 14.96 -2.92
CA ALA A 249 10.37 14.04 -2.53
C ALA A 249 9.67 14.49 -1.24
N GLU A 250 10.39 15.01 -0.25
CA GLU A 250 9.83 15.59 0.97
C GLU A 250 8.89 16.77 0.66
N ASN A 251 9.29 17.66 -0.26
CA ASN A 251 8.44 18.75 -0.72
C ASN A 251 7.17 18.25 -1.42
N ASN A 252 7.25 17.13 -2.16
CA ASN A 252 6.09 16.51 -2.78
C ASN A 252 5.13 15.95 -1.72
N VAL A 253 5.63 15.25 -0.71
CA VAL A 253 4.79 14.72 0.40
C VAL A 253 4.09 15.85 1.16
N ALA A 254 4.76 16.98 1.37
CA ALA A 254 4.18 18.13 2.05
C ALA A 254 3.01 18.77 1.28
N ASN A 255 2.87 18.47 -0.02
CA ASN A 255 1.75 18.94 -0.84
C ASN A 255 0.55 17.98 -0.74
N TYR A 256 -0.16 18.02 0.38
CA TYR A 256 -1.28 17.13 0.71
C TYR A 256 -2.41 17.16 -0.34
N GLY A 257 -2.61 18.26 -1.03
CA GLY A 257 -3.66 18.41 -2.06
C GLY A 257 -3.45 17.48 -3.26
N ASN A 258 -2.21 17.09 -3.53
CA ASN A 258 -1.84 16.23 -4.64
C ASN A 258 -1.58 14.77 -4.23
N PHE A 259 -1.53 14.47 -2.94
CA PHE A 259 -1.31 13.11 -2.46
C PHE A 259 -2.52 12.22 -2.78
N ALA A 260 -2.28 11.07 -3.38
CA ALA A 260 -3.31 10.07 -3.64
C ALA A 260 -3.30 8.99 -2.55
N PHE A 261 -2.24 8.21 -2.46
CA PHE A 261 -2.01 7.18 -1.46
C PHE A 261 -0.57 6.67 -1.53
N ALA A 262 -0.19 5.86 -0.55
CA ALA A 262 1.05 5.10 -0.58
C ALA A 262 0.76 3.60 -0.54
N ILE A 263 1.62 2.79 -1.16
CA ILE A 263 1.56 1.33 -1.19
C ILE A 263 2.78 0.77 -0.47
N ASP A 264 2.57 0.04 0.62
CA ASP A 264 3.64 -0.65 1.34
C ASP A 264 3.90 -2.02 0.71
N VAL A 265 5.10 -2.20 0.15
CA VAL A 265 5.45 -3.42 -0.58
C VAL A 265 5.59 -4.62 0.36
N LYS A 266 6.18 -4.44 1.55
CA LYS A 266 6.28 -5.50 2.55
C LYS A 266 4.90 -5.99 2.98
N ARG A 267 3.99 -5.05 3.21
CA ARG A 267 2.62 -5.38 3.58
C ARG A 267 1.88 -6.08 2.44
N ALA A 268 2.05 -5.62 1.19
CA ALA A 268 1.51 -6.28 0.01
C ALA A 268 1.98 -7.74 -0.11
N ARG A 269 3.27 -8.01 0.13
CA ARG A 269 3.80 -9.39 0.15
C ARG A 269 3.15 -10.24 1.23
N SER A 270 2.98 -9.70 2.43
CA SER A 270 2.34 -10.42 3.54
C SER A 270 0.87 -10.77 3.29
N MET A 271 0.21 -10.00 2.41
CA MET A 271 -1.18 -10.22 1.99
C MET A 271 -1.31 -11.03 0.69
N GLY A 272 -0.23 -11.62 0.22
CA GLY A 272 -0.24 -12.54 -0.92
C GLY A 272 -0.06 -11.89 -2.30
N ILE A 273 0.23 -10.59 -2.39
CA ILE A 273 0.57 -9.94 -3.66
C ILE A 273 2.03 -10.25 -3.99
N HIS A 274 2.25 -11.21 -4.88
CA HIS A 274 3.58 -11.64 -5.29
C HIS A 274 4.08 -10.89 -6.54
N PRO A 275 5.42 -10.82 -6.74
CA PRO A 275 6.01 -10.31 -7.97
C PRO A 275 5.51 -11.06 -9.20
N LEU A 276 5.43 -10.36 -10.33
CA LEU A 276 5.18 -11.01 -11.61
C LEU A 276 6.28 -12.04 -11.90
N PRO A 277 5.92 -13.17 -12.54
CA PRO A 277 6.90 -14.17 -12.94
C PRO A 277 7.81 -13.63 -14.04
N ILE A 278 9.09 -14.02 -14.00
CA ILE A 278 10.06 -13.66 -15.02
C ILE A 278 9.71 -14.35 -16.33
N ARG A 279 9.70 -13.58 -17.43
CA ARG A 279 9.47 -14.09 -18.78
C ARG A 279 10.79 -14.22 -19.52
N VAL A 280 11.04 -15.41 -20.04
CA VAL A 280 12.22 -15.67 -20.87
C VAL A 280 11.75 -15.82 -22.33
N LYS A 281 12.39 -15.06 -23.23
CA LYS A 281 12.13 -15.17 -24.66
C LYS A 281 12.79 -16.44 -25.18
N THR A 282 11.99 -17.36 -25.71
CA THR A 282 12.45 -18.58 -26.38
C THR A 282 12.20 -18.51 -27.89
N ALA A 283 12.74 -19.46 -28.64
CA ALA A 283 12.49 -19.54 -30.08
C ALA A 283 11.02 -19.77 -30.44
N GLU A 284 10.21 -20.31 -29.50
CA GLU A 284 8.80 -20.62 -29.66
C GLU A 284 7.88 -19.53 -29.06
N GLY A 285 8.44 -18.42 -28.55
CA GLY A 285 7.68 -17.34 -27.91
C GLY A 285 8.19 -17.04 -26.50
N PHE A 286 7.32 -16.49 -25.65
CA PHE A 286 7.67 -16.22 -24.25
C PHE A 286 7.30 -17.42 -23.37
N LYS A 287 8.21 -17.81 -22.51
CA LYS A 287 8.00 -18.84 -21.48
C LYS A 287 8.15 -18.20 -20.10
N VAL A 288 7.21 -18.50 -19.23
CA VAL A 288 7.32 -18.10 -17.81
C VAL A 288 8.30 -19.03 -17.13
N GLU A 289 9.34 -18.48 -16.57
CA GLU A 289 10.25 -19.23 -15.72
C GLU A 289 9.55 -19.37 -14.35
N HIS A 290 8.93 -20.52 -14.13
CA HIS A 290 8.59 -20.92 -12.78
C HIS A 290 9.89 -21.36 -12.13
N GLU A 291 10.35 -20.67 -11.08
CA GLU A 291 11.23 -21.31 -10.13
C GLU A 291 10.48 -22.55 -9.60
N ASP A 292 10.67 -23.67 -10.27
CA ASP A 292 10.47 -24.95 -9.63
C ASP A 292 11.35 -24.92 -8.38
N ARG A 293 10.76 -24.60 -7.24
CA ARG A 293 11.34 -24.92 -5.94
C ARG A 293 11.43 -26.44 -5.86
N LYS A 294 12.32 -27.01 -6.68
CA LYS A 294 12.85 -28.34 -6.44
C LYS A 294 13.36 -28.25 -5.03
N LYS A 295 12.63 -28.88 -4.11
CA LYS A 295 13.17 -29.23 -2.80
C LYS A 295 14.51 -29.89 -3.12
N LYS A 296 15.61 -29.11 -3.07
CA LYS A 296 16.94 -29.69 -2.99
C LYS A 296 16.86 -30.48 -1.71
N ASP A 297 16.88 -31.82 -1.84
CA ASP A 297 17.14 -32.69 -0.71
C ASP A 297 18.46 -32.21 -0.11
N ILE A 298 18.33 -31.43 0.98
CA ILE A 298 19.48 -31.00 1.75
C ILE A 298 19.93 -32.19 2.53
N THR A 299 20.74 -33.04 1.89
CA THR A 299 21.43 -34.18 2.53
C THR A 299 22.70 -33.73 3.25
N GLY A 300 22.66 -32.54 3.86
CA GLY A 300 23.70 -32.02 4.72
C GLY A 300 23.29 -32.10 6.19
N GLN A 301 23.25 -33.25 6.80
CA GLN A 301 23.18 -33.36 8.25
C GLN A 301 24.51 -32.87 8.84
N SER A 302 24.50 -31.69 9.44
CA SER A 302 25.56 -31.32 10.36
C SER A 302 25.45 -32.19 11.62
N LYS A 303 26.44 -33.06 11.85
CA LYS A 303 26.54 -33.89 13.05
C LYS A 303 27.15 -33.16 14.25
N LYS A 304 27.23 -31.83 14.21
CA LYS A 304 27.63 -31.04 15.38
C LYS A 304 26.37 -30.51 16.05
N GLU A 305 26.05 -31.04 17.21
CA GLU A 305 25.15 -30.40 18.14
C GLU A 305 25.70 -29.01 18.44
N VAL A 306 24.93 -28.02 18.11
CA VAL A 306 25.18 -26.64 18.56
C VAL A 306 24.67 -26.60 19.99
N GLU A 307 25.57 -26.35 20.96
CA GLU A 307 25.17 -26.04 22.33
C GLU A 307 24.23 -24.84 22.26
N ILE A 308 22.96 -25.08 22.53
CA ILE A 308 21.95 -24.03 22.64
C ILE A 308 22.25 -23.34 23.98
N PHE A 309 22.86 -22.17 23.92
CA PHE A 309 22.84 -21.26 25.05
C PHE A 309 21.37 -20.96 25.34
N ASP A 310 20.91 -21.26 26.54
CA ASP A 310 19.60 -20.85 27.05
C ASP A 310 19.48 -19.34 26.92
N LEU A 311 18.81 -18.91 25.84
CA LEU A 311 18.32 -17.55 25.76
C LEU A 311 17.20 -17.39 26.80
N PRO A 312 17.16 -16.28 27.55
CA PRO A 312 16.09 -16.05 28.51
C PRO A 312 14.73 -16.20 27.85
N ASP A 313 13.78 -16.79 28.54
CA ASP A 313 12.39 -17.13 28.11
C ASP A 313 11.55 -15.97 27.54
N SER A 314 12.15 -14.82 27.29
CA SER A 314 11.50 -13.62 26.75
C SER A 314 11.32 -13.60 25.21
N PHE A 315 11.80 -14.62 24.49
CA PHE A 315 11.69 -14.74 23.02
C PHE A 315 10.85 -15.90 22.53
N THR A 316 9.91 -16.41 23.32
CA THR A 316 8.83 -17.19 22.74
C THR A 316 8.03 -16.27 21.81
N LYS A 317 7.94 -16.69 20.54
CA LYS A 317 6.99 -16.12 19.57
C LYS A 317 5.57 -16.37 20.07
N ASP A 318 5.17 -15.62 21.08
CA ASP A 318 3.77 -15.45 21.38
C ASP A 318 3.14 -14.86 20.13
N HIS A 319 2.22 -15.62 19.55
CA HIS A 319 1.27 -15.06 18.62
C HIS A 319 0.63 -13.88 19.34
N LEU A 320 1.07 -12.67 18.97
CA LEU A 320 0.57 -11.42 19.52
C LEU A 320 -0.95 -11.47 19.33
N THR A 321 -1.68 -11.75 20.40
CA THR A 321 -3.14 -11.74 20.35
C THR A 321 -3.59 -10.33 19.97
N LYS A 322 -4.73 -10.20 19.30
CA LYS A 322 -5.34 -8.89 18.95
C LYS A 322 -5.33 -7.95 20.16
N ARG A 323 -5.57 -8.50 21.35
CA ARG A 323 -5.54 -7.80 22.62
C ARG A 323 -4.17 -7.23 22.98
N SER A 324 -3.09 -8.00 22.85
CA SER A 324 -1.75 -7.50 23.20
C SER A 324 -1.24 -6.45 22.19
N ASN A 325 -1.68 -6.50 20.93
CA ASN A 325 -1.45 -5.45 19.96
C ASN A 325 -2.22 -4.16 20.31
N TRP A 326 -3.43 -4.29 20.77
CA TRP A 326 -4.23 -3.16 21.24
C TRP A 326 -3.65 -2.52 22.50
N GLU A 327 -3.30 -3.34 23.50
CA GLU A 327 -2.67 -2.88 24.73
C GLU A 327 -1.38 -2.13 24.45
N ARG A 328 -0.53 -2.64 23.52
CA ARG A 328 0.70 -1.95 23.11
C ARG A 328 0.43 -0.61 22.40
N LYS A 329 -0.59 -0.53 21.55
CA LYS A 329 -0.95 0.73 20.87
C LYS A 329 -1.59 1.75 21.81
N LEU A 330 -2.40 1.31 22.76
CA LEU A 330 -3.02 2.18 23.78
C LEU A 330 -2.04 2.67 24.85
N LEU A 331 -1.06 1.83 25.21
CA LEU A 331 -0.03 2.16 26.21
C LEU A 331 1.16 2.93 25.62
N ASP A 332 1.23 3.12 24.30
CA ASP A 332 2.27 3.93 23.68
C ASP A 332 1.99 5.42 23.94
N LEU A 333 2.67 5.99 24.93
CA LEU A 333 2.62 7.41 25.29
C LEU A 333 3.48 8.30 24.38
N SER A 334 4.06 7.75 23.33
CA SER A 334 4.83 8.53 22.36
C SER A 334 3.92 9.30 21.39
N LEU A 335 4.50 10.27 20.66
CA LEU A 335 3.81 10.97 19.57
C LEU A 335 3.41 10.06 18.40
N ARG A 336 3.73 8.77 18.45
CA ARG A 336 3.25 7.74 17.51
C ARG A 336 1.79 7.37 17.76
N ASN A 337 1.33 7.58 18.98
CA ASN A 337 -0.06 7.32 19.33
C ASN A 337 -0.96 8.41 18.72
N MET A 338 -1.82 8.03 17.79
CA MET A 338 -2.73 8.95 17.11
C MET A 338 -3.71 9.64 18.07
N LEU A 339 -4.03 9.03 19.21
CA LEU A 339 -4.86 9.65 20.26
C LEU A 339 -4.13 10.83 20.95
N ILE A 340 -2.80 10.76 21.03
CA ILE A 340 -1.99 11.83 21.65
C ILE A 340 -1.60 12.91 20.64
N ASN A 341 -1.40 12.54 19.37
CA ASN A 341 -0.97 13.43 18.29
C ASN A 341 -1.94 13.34 17.10
N MET A 342 -3.23 13.59 17.38
CA MET A 342 -4.26 13.58 16.36
C MET A 342 -4.09 14.78 15.43
N ARG A 343 -4.08 14.54 14.13
CA ARG A 343 -4.07 15.57 13.09
C ARG A 343 -5.37 15.55 12.31
N MET A 344 -5.86 16.73 11.96
CA MET A 344 -7.08 16.90 11.15
C MET A 344 -6.79 16.53 9.70
N THR A 345 -7.02 15.26 9.36
CA THR A 345 -6.91 14.74 7.99
C THR A 345 -8.30 14.50 7.37
N LYS A 346 -8.36 14.20 6.05
CA LYS A 346 -9.63 13.84 5.38
C LYS A 346 -10.26 12.52 5.88
N SER A 347 -9.57 11.80 6.75
CA SER A 347 -10.08 10.58 7.41
C SER A 347 -10.55 10.84 8.85
N VAL A 348 -10.62 12.09 9.26
CA VAL A 348 -11.12 12.54 10.55
C VAL A 348 -12.30 13.46 10.32
N VAL A 349 -13.39 13.22 11.02
CA VAL A 349 -14.56 14.12 11.03
C VAL A 349 -14.64 14.75 12.41
N PRO A 350 -14.36 16.07 12.53
CA PRO A 350 -14.50 16.78 13.80
C PRO A 350 -15.99 16.98 14.10
N LEU A 351 -16.44 16.45 15.22
CA LEU A 351 -17.82 16.57 15.70
C LEU A 351 -17.91 17.66 16.77
N LEU A 352 -18.98 18.40 16.74
CA LEU A 352 -19.29 19.45 17.71
C LEU A 352 -20.13 18.84 18.85
N ALA A 353 -19.59 18.84 20.03
CA ALA A 353 -20.31 18.46 21.25
C ALA A 353 -19.99 19.47 22.35
N SER A 354 -21.01 19.87 23.09
CA SER A 354 -20.84 20.80 24.23
C SER A 354 -20.31 20.06 25.47
N ASP A 355 -20.74 18.82 25.66
CA ASP A 355 -20.28 17.94 26.72
C ASP A 355 -19.94 16.56 26.13
N VAL A 356 -18.64 16.26 26.12
CA VAL A 356 -18.12 15.01 25.56
C VAL A 356 -18.48 13.83 26.46
N SER A 357 -18.59 14.03 27.78
CA SER A 357 -18.90 12.94 28.73
C SER A 357 -20.33 12.43 28.52
N ILE A 358 -21.29 13.34 28.30
CA ILE A 358 -22.68 12.96 27.99
C ILE A 358 -22.79 12.21 26.68
N LEU A 359 -22.00 12.64 25.67
CA LEU A 359 -21.95 11.96 24.38
C LEU A 359 -21.34 10.56 24.49
N GLU A 360 -20.26 10.41 25.30
CA GLU A 360 -19.62 9.12 25.56
C GLU A 360 -20.56 8.15 26.26
N ASP A 361 -21.30 8.62 27.28
CA ASP A 361 -22.30 7.81 27.98
C ASP A 361 -23.40 7.33 27.03
N ALA A 362 -23.95 8.22 26.21
CA ALA A 362 -25.00 7.89 25.25
C ALA A 362 -24.52 6.86 24.19
N LEU A 363 -23.29 7.02 23.66
CA LEU A 363 -22.70 6.06 22.73
C LEU A 363 -22.41 4.71 23.40
N SER A 364 -22.02 4.71 24.68
CA SER A 364 -21.78 3.49 25.46
C SER A 364 -23.09 2.73 25.74
N ASP A 365 -24.19 3.46 25.88
CA ASP A 365 -25.54 2.90 26.03
C ASP A 365 -26.14 2.38 24.69
N GLY A 366 -25.41 2.60 23.59
CA GLY A 366 -25.78 2.12 22.25
C GLY A 366 -26.71 3.07 21.50
N GLU A 367 -26.78 4.33 21.89
CA GLU A 367 -27.52 5.33 21.13
C GLU A 367 -26.89 5.62 19.79
N GLU A 368 -27.70 5.80 18.75
CA GLU A 368 -27.26 6.12 17.38
C GLU A 368 -27.45 7.59 17.09
N PHE A 369 -26.42 8.22 16.49
CA PHE A 369 -26.41 9.62 16.13
C PHE A 369 -26.27 9.81 14.63
N GLN A 370 -27.02 10.75 14.07
CA GLN A 370 -26.87 11.19 12.68
C GLN A 370 -25.82 12.28 12.59
N VAL A 371 -24.78 12.05 11.80
CA VAL A 371 -23.74 13.05 11.56
C VAL A 371 -24.20 14.05 10.50
N MET A 372 -24.27 15.33 10.88
CA MET A 372 -24.77 16.44 10.09
C MET A 372 -23.64 17.36 9.62
N PRO A 373 -23.78 18.03 8.47
CA PRO A 373 -22.83 19.04 8.06
C PRO A 373 -22.83 20.24 9.02
N ARG A 374 -21.83 21.08 8.92
CA ARG A 374 -21.72 22.32 9.69
C ARG A 374 -22.98 23.17 9.55
N PRO A 375 -23.48 23.75 10.65
CA PRO A 375 -24.60 24.70 10.60
C PRO A 375 -24.27 25.84 9.61
N ALA A 376 -25.23 26.22 8.76
CA ALA A 376 -24.99 27.16 7.65
C ALA A 376 -24.51 28.54 8.14
N GLU A 377 -24.93 28.96 9.34
CA GLU A 377 -24.58 30.27 9.93
C GLU A 377 -23.23 30.26 10.65
N MET A 378 -22.64 29.06 10.86
CA MET A 378 -21.36 28.91 11.51
C MET A 378 -20.20 29.12 10.51
N GLY A 379 -19.53 30.28 10.60
CA GLY A 379 -18.35 30.57 9.80
C GLY A 379 -17.16 29.65 10.14
N LEU A 380 -16.21 29.49 9.19
CA LEU A 380 -14.92 28.87 9.49
C LEU A 380 -13.96 29.91 10.07
N PRO A 381 -13.08 29.52 11.03
CA PRO A 381 -11.99 30.39 11.45
C PRO A 381 -11.05 30.64 10.26
N LYS A 382 -10.57 31.88 10.11
CA LYS A 382 -9.73 32.29 8.98
C LYS A 382 -8.38 31.56 8.91
N ASP A 383 -7.90 30.98 10.01
CA ASP A 383 -6.56 30.43 10.16
C ASP A 383 -6.54 28.90 10.44
N GLY A 384 -7.65 28.20 10.19
CA GLY A 384 -7.69 26.73 10.24
C GLY A 384 -7.52 26.10 11.64
N VAL A 385 -7.64 26.89 12.72
CA VAL A 385 -7.51 26.38 14.10
C VAL A 385 -8.82 25.77 14.55
N TYR A 386 -9.11 24.59 14.01
CA TYR A 386 -10.33 23.82 14.31
C TYR A 386 -10.45 23.42 15.81
N ILE A 387 -9.33 23.27 16.51
CA ILE A 387 -9.29 22.84 17.91
C ILE A 387 -9.91 23.90 18.82
N GLU A 388 -9.70 25.19 18.57
CA GLU A 388 -10.32 26.25 19.37
C GLU A 388 -11.84 26.33 19.19
N MET A 389 -12.35 25.98 18.01
CA MET A 389 -13.79 25.92 17.76
C MET A 389 -14.45 24.70 18.41
N LEU A 390 -13.72 23.60 18.56
CA LEU A 390 -14.21 22.41 19.26
C LEU A 390 -14.31 22.65 20.78
N SER A 391 -13.48 23.53 21.34
CA SER A 391 -13.44 23.84 22.76
C SER A 391 -14.30 25.06 23.15
N ASN A 392 -14.72 25.87 22.18
CA ASN A 392 -15.54 27.07 22.46
C ASN A 392 -16.59 27.29 21.36
N LEU A 393 -17.75 26.73 21.57
CA LEU A 393 -18.90 26.80 20.65
C LEU A 393 -19.56 28.20 20.62
N GLY A 394 -19.31 29.03 21.64
CA GLY A 394 -19.83 30.39 21.73
C GLY A 394 -21.36 30.45 21.61
N THR A 395 -21.86 31.27 20.68
CA THR A 395 -23.31 31.47 20.47
C THR A 395 -24.05 30.25 19.89
N PHE A 396 -23.33 29.22 19.44
CA PHE A 396 -23.92 27.99 18.88
C PHE A 396 -24.08 26.86 19.93
N GLU A 397 -23.64 27.06 21.15
CA GLU A 397 -23.68 26.03 22.20
C GLU A 397 -25.09 25.51 22.48
N ASP A 398 -26.06 26.42 22.65
CA ASP A 398 -27.46 26.04 22.87
C ASP A 398 -28.06 25.28 21.68
N TYR A 399 -27.72 25.68 20.46
CA TYR A 399 -28.18 25.00 19.25
C TYR A 399 -27.59 23.59 19.14
N ILE A 400 -26.28 23.44 19.35
CA ILE A 400 -25.61 22.15 19.32
C ILE A 400 -26.15 21.22 20.41
N ASN A 401 -26.42 21.73 21.62
CA ASN A 401 -27.05 21.00 22.70
C ASN A 401 -28.45 20.48 22.35
N LEU A 402 -29.24 21.31 21.68
CA LEU A 402 -30.58 20.95 21.25
C LEU A 402 -30.51 19.85 20.16
N GLU A 403 -29.64 20.01 19.18
CA GLU A 403 -29.48 19.01 18.11
C GLU A 403 -28.91 17.68 18.64
N SER A 404 -28.00 17.71 19.60
CA SER A 404 -27.48 16.51 20.26
C SER A 404 -28.61 15.72 20.99
N LYS A 405 -29.54 16.40 21.68
CA LYS A 405 -30.70 15.78 22.26
C LYS A 405 -31.68 15.16 21.24
N HIS A 406 -31.57 15.58 19.98
CA HIS A 406 -32.31 14.99 18.87
C HIS A 406 -31.47 13.96 18.10
N HIS A 407 -30.42 13.43 18.70
CA HIS A 407 -29.49 12.44 18.12
C HIS A 407 -28.83 12.94 16.81
N ARG A 408 -28.51 14.24 16.75
CA ARG A 408 -27.82 14.86 15.61
C ARG A 408 -26.53 15.49 16.07
N LEU A 409 -25.41 15.06 15.48
CA LEU A 409 -24.07 15.60 15.73
C LEU A 409 -23.60 16.39 14.52
N HIS A 410 -23.40 17.68 14.68
CA HIS A 410 -22.84 18.51 13.62
C HIS A 410 -21.34 18.37 13.52
N SER A 411 -20.83 18.33 12.29
CA SER A 411 -19.39 18.37 12.01
C SER A 411 -18.95 19.80 11.64
N LEU A 412 -17.63 20.03 11.62
CA LEU A 412 -17.07 21.29 11.08
C LEU A 412 -17.01 21.33 9.55
N TYR A 413 -17.30 20.23 8.87
CA TYR A 413 -17.24 20.12 7.42
C TYR A 413 -18.53 20.57 6.76
N ASN A 414 -18.44 21.14 5.56
CA ASN A 414 -19.59 21.31 4.70
C ASN A 414 -20.10 19.95 4.18
N GLU A 415 -21.28 19.93 3.60
CA GLU A 415 -21.92 18.70 3.14
C GLU A 415 -21.04 17.86 2.18
N LYS A 416 -20.32 18.50 1.26
CA LYS A 416 -19.46 17.84 0.29
C LYS A 416 -18.21 17.22 0.96
N GLU A 417 -17.59 17.98 1.86
CA GLU A 417 -16.43 17.52 2.63
C GLU A 417 -16.80 16.36 3.56
N LEU A 418 -17.93 16.51 4.26
CA LEU A 418 -18.46 15.48 5.16
C LEU A 418 -18.72 14.18 4.41
N ASN A 419 -19.47 14.21 3.31
CA ASN A 419 -19.77 13.03 2.51
C ASN A 419 -18.51 12.35 1.97
N SER A 420 -17.52 13.14 1.55
CA SER A 420 -16.23 12.61 1.10
C SER A 420 -15.47 11.90 2.22
N SER A 421 -15.44 12.49 3.42
CA SER A 421 -14.74 11.93 4.59
C SER A 421 -15.46 10.71 5.14
N LEU A 422 -16.78 10.75 5.29
CA LEU A 422 -17.59 9.60 5.74
C LEU A 422 -17.46 8.41 4.80
N THR A 423 -17.45 8.65 3.48
CA THR A 423 -17.25 7.59 2.49
C THR A 423 -15.88 6.92 2.66
N LYS A 424 -14.83 7.69 2.92
CA LYS A 424 -13.49 7.14 3.18
C LYS A 424 -13.43 6.35 4.48
N ILE A 425 -13.97 6.92 5.57
CA ILE A 425 -14.02 6.25 6.88
C ILE A 425 -14.79 4.95 6.77
N TYR A 426 -15.96 4.95 6.12
CA TYR A 426 -16.75 3.75 5.91
C TYR A 426 -15.99 2.66 5.14
N ARG A 427 -15.31 3.04 4.05
CA ARG A 427 -14.51 2.08 3.27
C ARG A 427 -13.36 1.50 4.11
N SER A 428 -12.64 2.34 4.85
CA SER A 428 -11.57 1.88 5.74
C SER A 428 -12.11 0.96 6.85
N ALA A 429 -13.23 1.33 7.47
CA ALA A 429 -13.87 0.52 8.51
C ALA A 429 -14.33 -0.84 7.95
N LYS A 430 -14.93 -0.85 6.75
CA LYS A 430 -15.38 -2.09 6.10
C LYS A 430 -14.20 -3.02 5.83
N ILE A 431 -13.11 -2.51 5.24
CA ILE A 431 -11.90 -3.28 4.99
C ILE A 431 -11.34 -3.81 6.31
N SER A 432 -11.24 -2.98 7.35
CA SER A 432 -10.75 -3.40 8.66
C SER A 432 -11.63 -4.47 9.31
N MET A 433 -12.95 -4.39 9.15
CA MET A 433 -13.89 -5.42 9.63
C MET A 433 -13.70 -6.74 8.88
N GLU A 434 -13.55 -6.67 7.55
CA GLU A 434 -13.35 -7.86 6.71
C GLU A 434 -12.01 -8.54 7.02
N GLU A 435 -10.93 -7.78 7.22
CA GLU A 435 -9.59 -8.31 7.45
C GLU A 435 -9.32 -8.71 8.91
N ASN A 436 -9.80 -7.93 9.87
CA ASN A 436 -9.44 -8.08 11.29
C ASN A 436 -10.61 -8.47 12.19
N GLY A 437 -11.83 -8.53 11.64
CA GLY A 437 -13.05 -8.78 12.39
C GLY A 437 -13.34 -7.73 13.48
N ALA A 438 -12.75 -6.52 13.35
CA ALA A 438 -12.98 -5.42 14.26
C ALA A 438 -12.88 -4.08 13.52
N SER A 439 -13.80 -3.16 13.78
CA SER A 439 -13.70 -1.78 13.32
C SER A 439 -12.58 -1.06 14.08
N THR A 440 -11.72 -0.33 13.38
CA THR A 440 -10.73 0.58 13.97
C THR A 440 -11.21 2.03 13.96
N LEU A 441 -12.49 2.26 14.03
CA LEU A 441 -13.06 3.59 14.25
C LEU A 441 -12.80 3.99 15.70
N TYR A 442 -12.08 5.09 15.85
CA TYR A 442 -11.89 5.80 17.12
C TYR A 442 -12.64 7.12 17.04
#